data_56064761b86197db926c8864c76a1e36
#
_entry.id   56064761b86197db926c8864c76a1e36
#
_cell.length_a   1.000
_cell.length_b   1.000
_cell.length_c   1.000
_cell.angle_alpha   90.00
_cell.angle_beta   90.00
_cell.angle_gamma   90.00
#
_symmetry.space_group_name_H-M   'P 1'
#
loop_
_entity.id
_entity.type
_entity.pdbx_description
1 polymer ?
#
loop_
_entity_poly.entity_id
_entity_poly.type
_entity_poly.pdbx_seq_one_letter_code
_entity_poly.pdbx_strand_id
1 'polypeptide(L)'
;MGTLFSFAGNLIALAAAFGLLARYVSPRIFWPPSVVALLLPVLLLATLVFLILQLSRRRWRSAILPAIVLGLSLSIAGRLFAWPRERVATDPETPTVTVLTGNQRMFRAADGKDRDPGEVEKFFRHHPADVILMQEVWPERRKTNYLDELRTGTGHARRHQQEKTYMATYADKPEEVAAYFTDSDYNGILVTDVATAIGKIRFINTHLRSNKISNMAEGIRGEPSVSDQLSTLGHMFAGYGRTTRQRAEQAEHIRLLVDESPYPVILGGDFNDVPSSYAYNVILSPRLKDAWAVAGAGLGATFTGPIPGLRIDYFLVDTALQVTNIKQLDSPWSDHRMLKLEVTR
;
A
#
# COMPACT_ATOMS: atom_id res chain seq x y z
N MET A 1 0.80 -41.98 -8.12
CA MET A 1 1.16 -40.60 -8.61
C MET A 1 -0.05 -39.70 -8.81
N GLY A 2 -1.14 -40.13 -9.42
CA GLY A 2 -2.26 -39.27 -9.75
C GLY A 2 -3.07 -38.74 -8.58
N THR A 3 -3.21 -39.48 -7.50
CA THR A 3 -3.94 -39.08 -6.31
C THR A 3 -3.17 -38.04 -5.52
N LEU A 4 -1.86 -38.22 -5.37
CA LEU A 4 -0.96 -37.28 -4.70
C LEU A 4 -0.95 -35.91 -5.42
N PHE A 5 -0.93 -35.91 -6.76
CA PHE A 5 -1.00 -34.68 -7.57
C PHE A 5 -2.31 -33.92 -7.37
N SER A 6 -3.45 -34.63 -7.38
CA SER A 6 -4.75 -34.00 -7.12
C SER A 6 -4.85 -33.46 -5.69
N PHE A 7 -4.30 -34.19 -4.72
CA PHE A 7 -4.24 -33.78 -3.34
C PHE A 7 -3.43 -32.46 -3.17
N ALA A 8 -2.25 -32.39 -3.80
CA ALA A 8 -1.41 -31.17 -3.77
C ALA A 8 -2.15 -29.96 -4.36
N GLY A 9 -2.81 -30.10 -5.51
CA GLY A 9 -3.56 -29.01 -6.12
C GLY A 9 -4.73 -28.53 -5.26
N ASN A 10 -5.44 -29.45 -4.62
CA ASN A 10 -6.54 -29.11 -3.72
C ASN A 10 -6.03 -28.45 -2.41
N LEU A 11 -4.88 -28.86 -1.89
CA LEU A 11 -4.26 -28.24 -0.73
C LEU A 11 -3.85 -26.77 -1.01
N ILE A 12 -3.26 -26.52 -2.20
CA ILE A 12 -2.93 -25.16 -2.64
C ILE A 12 -4.20 -24.31 -2.78
N ALA A 13 -5.27 -24.86 -3.38
CA ALA A 13 -6.55 -24.18 -3.49
C ALA A 13 -7.16 -23.86 -2.11
N LEU A 14 -7.07 -24.78 -1.14
CA LEU A 14 -7.50 -24.52 0.24
C LEU A 14 -6.67 -23.42 0.90
N ALA A 15 -5.35 -23.42 0.70
CA ALA A 15 -4.49 -22.33 1.19
C ALA A 15 -4.87 -20.99 0.56
N ALA A 16 -5.15 -20.95 -0.74
CA ALA A 16 -5.66 -19.74 -1.41
C ALA A 16 -7.02 -19.30 -0.85
N ALA A 17 -7.95 -20.23 -0.65
CA ALA A 17 -9.25 -19.94 -0.02
C ALA A 17 -9.08 -19.36 1.39
N PHE A 18 -8.16 -19.94 2.18
CA PHE A 18 -7.85 -19.43 3.51
C PHE A 18 -7.27 -18.02 3.47
N GLY A 19 -6.37 -17.71 2.52
CA GLY A 19 -5.86 -16.36 2.29
C GLY A 19 -6.95 -15.37 1.85
N LEU A 20 -7.93 -15.81 1.07
CA LEU A 20 -9.08 -14.99 0.68
C LEU A 20 -9.95 -14.58 1.87
N LEU A 21 -9.97 -15.33 2.97
CA LEU A 21 -10.71 -14.97 4.18
C LEU A 21 -10.14 -13.72 4.87
N ALA A 22 -8.85 -13.41 4.66
CA ALA A 22 -8.19 -12.29 5.32
C ALA A 22 -8.92 -10.96 5.13
N ARG A 23 -9.56 -10.74 3.99
CA ARG A 23 -10.29 -9.51 3.68
C ARG A 23 -11.60 -9.33 4.45
N TYR A 24 -12.16 -10.40 5.02
CA TYR A 24 -13.43 -10.40 5.72
C TYR A 24 -13.31 -10.63 7.22
N VAL A 25 -12.27 -11.37 7.63
CA VAL A 25 -12.07 -11.75 9.01
C VAL A 25 -11.09 -10.78 9.67
N SER A 26 -11.58 -10.03 10.64
CA SER A 26 -10.73 -9.10 11.39
C SER A 26 -9.56 -9.84 12.06
N PRO A 27 -8.33 -9.39 11.87
CA PRO A 27 -7.16 -9.97 12.55
C PRO A 27 -7.23 -9.89 14.07
N ARG A 28 -8.09 -9.03 14.60
CA ARG A 28 -8.36 -8.94 16.05
C ARG A 28 -9.02 -10.20 16.57
N ILE A 29 -9.84 -10.87 15.74
CA ILE A 29 -10.52 -12.13 16.04
C ILE A 29 -9.63 -13.31 15.64
N PHE A 30 -9.14 -13.32 14.38
CA PHE A 30 -8.36 -14.41 13.83
C PHE A 30 -7.38 -13.93 12.75
N TRP A 31 -6.12 -13.78 13.11
CA TRP A 31 -5.08 -13.19 12.26
C TRP A 31 -4.40 -14.14 11.23
N PRO A 32 -4.38 -15.50 11.37
CA PRO A 32 -3.58 -16.35 10.48
C PRO A 32 -3.89 -16.21 8.99
N PRO A 33 -5.15 -15.95 8.54
CA PRO A 33 -5.42 -15.69 7.13
C PRO A 33 -4.60 -14.52 6.56
N SER A 34 -4.27 -13.51 7.37
CA SER A 34 -3.50 -12.33 6.94
C SER A 34 -2.08 -12.69 6.50
N VAL A 35 -1.47 -13.72 7.09
CA VAL A 35 -0.14 -14.21 6.65
C VAL A 35 -0.23 -14.85 5.28
N VAL A 36 -1.24 -15.68 5.06
CA VAL A 36 -1.43 -16.38 3.78
C VAL A 36 -1.82 -15.41 2.67
N ALA A 37 -2.50 -14.31 3.04
CA ALA A 37 -2.86 -13.25 2.10
C ALA A 37 -1.65 -12.59 1.43
N LEU A 38 -0.48 -12.56 2.06
CA LEU A 38 0.76 -12.08 1.45
C LEU A 38 1.17 -12.90 0.22
N LEU A 39 0.89 -14.20 0.24
CA LEU A 39 1.23 -15.13 -0.82
C LEU A 39 0.08 -15.35 -1.80
N LEU A 40 -1.05 -14.67 -1.62
CA LEU A 40 -2.27 -14.93 -2.37
C LEU A 40 -2.09 -14.87 -3.89
N PRO A 41 -1.37 -13.89 -4.50
CA PRO A 41 -1.17 -13.89 -5.94
C PRO A 41 -0.48 -15.15 -6.45
N VAL A 42 0.54 -15.64 -5.74
CA VAL A 42 1.28 -16.86 -6.09
C VAL A 42 0.40 -18.09 -5.91
N LEU A 43 -0.36 -18.17 -4.82
CA LEU A 43 -1.28 -19.28 -4.55
C LEU A 43 -2.40 -19.36 -5.60
N LEU A 44 -2.95 -18.23 -6.04
CA LEU A 44 -3.97 -18.18 -7.10
C LEU A 44 -3.39 -18.62 -8.45
N LEU A 45 -2.17 -18.16 -8.78
CA LEU A 45 -1.49 -18.60 -9.99
C LEU A 45 -1.22 -20.13 -9.97
N ALA A 46 -0.71 -20.66 -8.86
CA ALA A 46 -0.51 -22.09 -8.67
C ALA A 46 -1.84 -22.86 -8.76
N THR A 47 -2.92 -22.33 -8.14
CA THR A 47 -4.25 -22.91 -8.23
C THR A 47 -4.74 -22.99 -9.67
N LEU A 48 -4.51 -21.94 -10.47
CA LEU A 48 -4.86 -21.91 -11.89
C LEU A 48 -4.09 -22.97 -12.69
N VAL A 49 -2.77 -23.07 -12.46
CA VAL A 49 -1.93 -24.09 -13.11
C VAL A 49 -2.42 -25.49 -12.76
N PHE A 50 -2.70 -25.79 -11.48
CA PHE A 50 -3.24 -27.08 -11.07
C PHE A 50 -4.63 -27.35 -11.66
N LEU A 51 -5.49 -26.35 -11.75
CA LEU A 51 -6.79 -26.47 -12.41
C LEU A 51 -6.62 -26.92 -13.87
N ILE A 52 -5.79 -26.21 -14.64
CA ILE A 52 -5.52 -26.54 -16.04
C ILE A 52 -4.99 -27.96 -16.18
N LEU A 53 -4.02 -28.35 -15.34
CA LEU A 53 -3.43 -29.68 -15.36
C LEU A 53 -4.41 -30.79 -14.92
N GLN A 54 -5.34 -30.52 -14.02
CA GLN A 54 -6.39 -31.46 -13.62
C GLN A 54 -7.43 -31.65 -14.74
N LEU A 55 -7.83 -30.56 -15.39
CA LEU A 55 -8.74 -30.61 -16.54
C LEU A 55 -8.12 -31.35 -17.73
N SER A 56 -6.88 -31.08 -18.09
CA SER A 56 -6.17 -31.77 -19.18
C SER A 56 -6.04 -33.28 -18.96
N ARG A 57 -5.96 -33.70 -17.68
CA ARG A 57 -5.92 -35.12 -17.27
C ARG A 57 -7.30 -35.71 -17.00
N ARG A 58 -8.37 -35.03 -17.38
CA ARG A 58 -9.80 -35.41 -17.19
C ARG A 58 -10.15 -35.76 -15.73
N ARG A 59 -9.53 -35.03 -14.76
CA ARG A 59 -9.80 -35.20 -13.32
C ARG A 59 -10.85 -34.23 -12.83
N TRP A 60 -12.01 -34.25 -13.42
CA TRP A 60 -13.08 -33.29 -13.22
C TRP A 60 -13.48 -33.07 -11.76
N ARG A 61 -13.56 -34.18 -10.99
CA ARG A 61 -13.91 -34.08 -9.55
C ARG A 61 -12.86 -33.30 -8.75
N SER A 62 -11.57 -33.48 -9.05
CA SER A 62 -10.49 -32.75 -8.36
C SER A 62 -10.39 -31.30 -8.79
N ALA A 63 -10.86 -30.97 -10.00
CA ALA A 63 -10.84 -29.60 -10.54
C ALA A 63 -11.92 -28.67 -9.92
N ILE A 64 -12.95 -29.23 -9.27
CA ILE A 64 -14.07 -28.46 -8.72
C ILE A 64 -13.60 -27.44 -7.69
N LEU A 65 -12.81 -27.85 -6.69
CA LEU A 65 -12.36 -26.93 -5.64
C LEU A 65 -11.46 -25.80 -6.18
N PRO A 66 -10.39 -26.07 -6.98
CA PRO A 66 -9.64 -24.99 -7.64
C PRO A 66 -10.51 -24.02 -8.46
N ALA A 67 -11.49 -24.53 -9.20
CA ALA A 67 -12.40 -23.71 -10.00
C ALA A 67 -13.26 -22.77 -9.12
N ILE A 68 -13.82 -23.29 -8.02
CA ILE A 68 -14.59 -22.48 -7.05
C ILE A 68 -13.71 -21.38 -6.45
N VAL A 69 -12.49 -21.70 -5.99
CA VAL A 69 -11.59 -20.73 -5.37
C VAL A 69 -11.19 -19.64 -6.35
N LEU A 70 -10.88 -19.98 -7.60
CA LEU A 70 -10.61 -18.99 -8.63
C LEU A 70 -11.84 -18.12 -8.94
N GLY A 71 -13.02 -18.72 -9.01
CA GLY A 71 -14.28 -17.98 -9.17
C GLY A 71 -14.49 -16.95 -8.05
N LEU A 72 -14.27 -17.34 -6.78
CA LEU A 72 -14.36 -16.44 -5.63
C LEU A 72 -13.29 -15.32 -5.67
N SER A 73 -12.13 -15.58 -6.28
CA SER A 73 -11.04 -14.60 -6.39
C SER A 73 -11.29 -13.53 -7.47
N LEU A 74 -12.24 -13.70 -8.37
CA LEU A 74 -12.55 -12.73 -9.42
C LEU A 74 -12.88 -11.34 -8.85
N SER A 75 -13.50 -11.29 -7.67
CA SER A 75 -13.86 -10.03 -6.99
C SER A 75 -12.65 -9.18 -6.55
N ILE A 76 -11.46 -9.77 -6.49
CA ILE A 76 -10.21 -9.06 -6.13
C ILE A 76 -9.18 -9.07 -7.26
N ALA A 77 -9.43 -9.77 -8.35
CA ALA A 77 -8.48 -9.95 -9.44
C ALA A 77 -7.98 -8.60 -9.99
N GLY A 78 -8.87 -7.64 -10.21
CA GLY A 78 -8.52 -6.30 -10.68
C GLY A 78 -7.72 -5.45 -9.66
N ARG A 79 -7.74 -5.83 -8.36
CA ARG A 79 -6.93 -5.19 -7.32
C ARG A 79 -5.54 -5.81 -7.22
N LEU A 80 -5.43 -7.11 -7.54
CA LEU A 80 -4.14 -7.81 -7.56
C LEU A 80 -3.36 -7.53 -8.85
N PHE A 81 -4.07 -7.36 -9.96
CA PHE A 81 -3.48 -7.10 -11.27
C PHE A 81 -4.36 -6.14 -12.06
N ALA A 82 -3.87 -4.94 -12.32
CA ALA A 82 -4.55 -3.96 -13.15
C ALA A 82 -4.29 -4.25 -14.63
N TRP A 83 -5.38 -4.44 -15.40
CA TRP A 83 -5.27 -4.58 -16.85
C TRP A 83 -5.00 -3.21 -17.47
N PRO A 84 -4.01 -3.10 -18.39
CA PRO A 84 -3.79 -1.85 -19.11
C PRO A 84 -5.08 -1.37 -19.77
N ARG A 85 -5.43 -0.13 -19.53
CA ARG A 85 -6.58 0.53 -20.15
C ARG A 85 -6.09 1.72 -20.94
N GLU A 86 -6.83 2.10 -21.97
CA GLU A 86 -6.60 3.38 -22.64
C GLU A 86 -6.76 4.50 -21.60
N ARG A 87 -5.80 5.44 -21.63
CA ARG A 87 -5.90 6.62 -20.78
C ARG A 87 -7.14 7.41 -21.20
N VAL A 88 -7.88 7.85 -20.22
CA VAL A 88 -8.96 8.79 -20.47
C VAL A 88 -8.33 10.07 -21.03
N ALA A 89 -8.60 10.37 -22.29
CA ALA A 89 -8.19 11.63 -22.89
C ALA A 89 -8.94 12.75 -22.16
N THR A 90 -8.23 13.55 -21.39
CA THR A 90 -8.76 14.76 -20.79
C THR A 90 -8.47 15.94 -21.72
N ASP A 91 -9.45 16.82 -21.87
CA ASP A 91 -9.23 18.10 -22.54
C ASP A 91 -8.11 18.83 -21.76
N PRO A 92 -7.07 19.37 -22.44
CA PRO A 92 -6.00 20.13 -21.79
C PRO A 92 -6.50 21.29 -20.91
N GLU A 93 -7.67 21.85 -21.19
CA GLU A 93 -8.30 22.89 -20.40
C GLU A 93 -9.00 22.37 -19.13
N THR A 94 -9.18 21.06 -18.98
CA THR A 94 -9.87 20.48 -17.81
C THR A 94 -8.98 20.63 -16.56
N PRO A 95 -9.46 21.29 -15.51
CA PRO A 95 -8.69 21.43 -14.27
C PRO A 95 -8.36 20.04 -13.69
N THR A 96 -7.11 19.83 -13.37
CA THR A 96 -6.60 18.60 -12.78
C THR A 96 -5.86 18.87 -11.48
N VAL A 97 -5.79 17.87 -10.61
CA VAL A 97 -4.97 17.88 -9.40
C VAL A 97 -3.99 16.74 -9.47
N THR A 98 -2.72 17.07 -9.28
CA THR A 98 -1.62 16.12 -9.24
C THR A 98 -1.23 15.86 -7.77
N VAL A 99 -1.16 14.60 -7.38
CA VAL A 99 -0.82 14.19 -6.02
C VAL A 99 0.34 13.19 -6.04
N LEU A 100 1.33 13.40 -5.17
CA LEU A 100 2.38 12.42 -4.91
C LEU A 100 2.18 11.75 -3.55
N THR A 101 2.52 10.47 -3.43
CA THR A 101 2.71 9.83 -2.13
C THR A 101 3.92 8.91 -2.16
N GLY A 102 4.56 8.74 -1.01
CA GLY A 102 5.63 7.76 -0.85
C GLY A 102 6.34 7.83 0.49
N ASN A 103 6.75 6.65 0.96
CA ASN A 103 7.63 6.50 2.11
C ASN A 103 9.05 6.91 1.71
N GLN A 104 9.62 7.91 2.40
CA GLN A 104 10.91 8.51 2.05
C GLN A 104 12.10 7.85 2.76
N ARG A 105 11.87 6.88 3.65
CA ARG A 105 12.94 6.20 4.41
C ARG A 105 13.96 7.17 5.01
N MET A 106 13.51 8.31 5.52
CA MET A 106 14.36 9.40 6.05
C MET A 106 15.42 9.92 5.07
N PHE A 107 15.23 9.75 3.76
CA PHE A 107 16.22 10.05 2.72
C PHE A 107 17.54 9.29 2.89
N ARG A 108 17.47 8.04 3.40
CA ARG A 108 18.64 7.17 3.59
C ARG A 108 18.73 6.13 2.49
N ALA A 109 19.87 6.11 1.82
CA ALA A 109 20.20 5.08 0.86
C ALA A 109 20.31 3.68 1.51
N ALA A 110 20.37 2.64 0.68
CA ALA A 110 20.48 1.26 1.15
C ALA A 110 21.77 1.00 1.96
N ASP A 111 22.85 1.79 1.73
CA ASP A 111 24.09 1.75 2.50
C ASP A 111 24.00 2.47 3.87
N GLY A 112 22.80 2.95 4.25
CA GLY A 112 22.54 3.65 5.51
C GLY A 112 22.99 5.11 5.55
N LYS A 113 23.58 5.63 4.47
CA LYS A 113 23.99 7.04 4.39
C LYS A 113 22.84 7.93 4.01
N ASP A 114 22.83 9.12 4.59
CA ASP A 114 21.89 10.16 4.18
C ASP A 114 22.21 10.64 2.76
N ARG A 115 21.18 10.88 1.96
CA ARG A 115 21.31 11.48 0.63
C ARG A 115 21.63 12.97 0.74
N ASP A 116 22.28 13.47 -0.29
CA ASP A 116 22.51 14.90 -0.42
C ASP A 116 21.17 15.65 -0.53
N PRO A 117 20.92 16.67 0.29
CA PRO A 117 19.69 17.45 0.25
C PRO A 117 19.38 18.05 -1.13
N GLY A 118 20.43 18.46 -1.89
CA GLY A 118 20.27 18.98 -3.25
C GLY A 118 19.76 17.92 -4.25
N GLU A 119 20.09 16.63 -4.04
CA GLU A 119 19.50 15.54 -4.85
C GLU A 119 18.00 15.40 -4.55
N VAL A 120 17.59 15.54 -3.29
CA VAL A 120 16.19 15.50 -2.87
C VAL A 120 15.42 16.67 -3.46
N GLU A 121 15.95 17.88 -3.36
CA GLU A 121 15.37 19.08 -3.99
C GLU A 121 15.17 18.87 -5.50
N LYS A 122 16.23 18.44 -6.19
CA LYS A 122 16.21 18.20 -7.64
C LYS A 122 15.14 17.18 -8.03
N PHE A 123 14.98 16.10 -7.26
CA PHE A 123 13.98 15.07 -7.53
C PHE A 123 12.56 15.65 -7.49
N PHE A 124 12.18 16.35 -6.42
CA PHE A 124 10.85 16.94 -6.31
C PHE A 124 10.59 18.03 -7.34
N ARG A 125 11.60 18.83 -7.68
CA ARG A 125 11.51 19.83 -8.76
C ARG A 125 11.22 19.19 -10.13
N HIS A 126 11.72 17.98 -10.40
CA HIS A 126 11.41 17.23 -11.63
C HIS A 126 10.05 16.51 -11.59
N HIS A 127 9.48 16.38 -10.40
CA HIS A 127 8.19 15.72 -10.20
C HIS A 127 7.20 16.63 -9.46
N PRO A 128 6.83 17.79 -10.04
CA PRO A 128 5.91 18.72 -9.39
C PRO A 128 4.55 18.07 -9.14
N ALA A 129 3.90 18.48 -8.04
CA ALA A 129 2.56 18.06 -7.67
C ALA A 129 1.89 19.13 -6.80
N ASP A 130 0.56 19.23 -6.86
CA ASP A 130 -0.22 20.17 -6.06
C ASP A 130 -0.27 19.79 -4.59
N VAL A 131 -0.20 18.48 -4.30
CA VAL A 131 -0.18 17.96 -2.94
C VAL A 131 0.78 16.77 -2.85
N ILE A 132 1.59 16.70 -1.78
CA ILE A 132 2.54 15.61 -1.56
C ILE A 132 2.34 15.03 -0.17
N LEU A 133 2.03 13.72 -0.11
CA LEU A 133 1.83 12.94 1.10
C LEU A 133 3.10 12.13 1.38
N MET A 134 3.88 12.53 2.37
CA MET A 134 5.15 11.89 2.69
C MET A 134 5.06 11.10 4.00
N GLN A 135 5.63 9.92 4.00
CA GLN A 135 5.87 9.09 5.18
C GLN A 135 7.37 8.94 5.38
N GLU A 136 7.80 8.70 6.62
CA GLU A 136 9.20 8.61 7.02
C GLU A 136 10.05 9.80 6.52
N VAL A 137 9.61 11.00 6.86
CA VAL A 137 10.40 12.22 6.67
C VAL A 137 10.91 12.75 8.01
N TRP A 138 12.02 13.48 8.00
CA TRP A 138 12.56 14.05 9.24
C TRP A 138 11.62 15.09 9.84
N PRO A 139 11.42 15.07 11.18
CA PRO A 139 10.77 16.16 11.90
C PRO A 139 11.60 17.44 11.81
N GLU A 140 10.92 18.57 11.87
CA GLU A 140 11.50 19.93 11.70
C GLU A 140 12.78 20.18 12.51
N ARG A 141 12.88 19.64 13.73
CA ARG A 141 13.98 19.93 14.64
C ARG A 141 15.19 19.03 14.51
N ARG A 142 15.18 17.99 13.67
CA ARG A 142 16.27 17.03 13.62
C ARG A 142 17.29 17.23 12.51
N LYS A 143 16.86 17.71 11.34
CA LYS A 143 17.73 17.97 10.20
C LYS A 143 17.16 19.12 9.39
N THR A 144 17.61 20.34 9.70
CA THR A 144 17.13 21.56 9.07
C THR A 144 17.38 21.59 7.56
N ASN A 145 18.45 20.96 7.09
CA ASN A 145 18.84 21.01 5.68
C ASN A 145 17.79 20.45 4.72
N TYR A 146 17.09 19.35 5.09
CA TYR A 146 16.04 18.79 4.21
C TYR A 146 14.78 19.65 4.14
N LEU A 147 14.56 20.55 5.09
CA LEU A 147 13.36 21.37 5.10
C LEU A 147 13.38 22.44 4.01
N ASP A 148 14.51 23.11 3.85
CA ASP A 148 14.65 24.18 2.86
C ASP A 148 14.67 23.58 1.45
N GLU A 149 15.37 22.46 1.24
CA GLU A 149 15.39 21.76 -0.01
C GLU A 149 14.02 21.14 -0.37
N LEU A 150 13.27 20.65 0.62
CA LEU A 150 11.91 20.18 0.37
C LEU A 150 10.97 21.36 0.02
N ARG A 151 11.07 22.49 0.68
CA ARG A 151 10.31 23.69 0.31
C ARG A 151 10.62 24.13 -1.12
N THR A 152 11.90 24.20 -1.47
CA THR A 152 12.36 24.63 -2.79
C THR A 152 12.00 23.59 -3.86
N GLY A 153 12.26 22.31 -3.59
CA GLY A 153 12.02 21.22 -4.52
C GLY A 153 10.55 20.95 -4.79
N THR A 154 9.72 21.00 -3.76
CA THR A 154 8.26 20.79 -3.90
C THR A 154 7.52 22.01 -4.41
N GLY A 155 8.09 23.20 -4.28
CA GLY A 155 7.41 24.48 -4.54
C GLY A 155 6.42 24.90 -3.44
N HIS A 156 6.28 24.12 -2.36
CA HIS A 156 5.33 24.38 -1.28
C HIS A 156 6.01 24.97 -0.06
N ALA A 157 5.67 26.24 0.28
CA ALA A 157 6.20 26.91 1.45
C ALA A 157 5.62 26.38 2.77
N ARG A 158 4.50 25.66 2.73
CA ARG A 158 3.76 25.18 3.90
C ARG A 158 3.59 23.67 3.87
N ARG A 159 3.41 23.11 5.05
CA ARG A 159 3.08 21.69 5.24
C ARG A 159 2.26 21.49 6.52
N HIS A 160 1.46 20.45 6.55
CA HIS A 160 0.90 19.88 7.77
C HIS A 160 1.86 18.79 8.29
N GLN A 161 2.54 19.06 9.37
CA GLN A 161 3.39 18.10 10.10
C GLN A 161 3.33 18.46 11.59
N GLN A 162 3.01 17.49 12.43
CA GLN A 162 3.09 17.68 13.86
C GLN A 162 4.53 17.58 14.36
N GLU A 163 4.83 18.31 15.42
CA GLU A 163 6.13 18.29 16.08
C GLU A 163 6.56 16.87 16.46
N LYS A 164 7.79 16.50 16.10
CA LYS A 164 8.39 15.17 16.31
C LYS A 164 7.86 14.03 15.45
N THR A 165 6.83 14.20 14.66
CA THR A 165 6.30 13.14 13.80
C THR A 165 7.07 13.02 12.48
N TYR A 166 7.06 11.82 11.92
CA TYR A 166 7.81 11.48 10.69
C TYR A 166 6.90 11.40 9.46
N MET A 167 5.81 12.17 9.47
CA MET A 167 4.89 12.29 8.34
C MET A 167 4.64 13.77 8.03
N ALA A 168 4.50 14.11 6.75
CA ALA A 168 4.18 15.47 6.33
C ALA A 168 3.28 15.48 5.09
N THR A 169 2.34 16.43 5.04
CA THR A 169 1.54 16.76 3.85
C THR A 169 1.91 18.15 3.38
N TYR A 170 2.51 18.26 2.19
CA TYR A 170 2.88 19.53 1.56
C TYR A 170 1.79 19.99 0.61
N ALA A 171 1.42 21.25 0.68
CA ALA A 171 0.50 21.95 -0.22
C ALA A 171 0.66 23.46 -0.05
N ASP A 172 0.08 24.26 -0.96
CA ASP A 172 0.18 25.74 -0.88
C ASP A 172 -0.47 26.32 0.37
N LYS A 173 -1.68 25.85 0.69
CA LYS A 173 -2.47 26.30 1.84
C LYS A 173 -3.15 25.12 2.52
N PRO A 174 -2.37 24.27 3.22
CA PRO A 174 -2.94 23.14 3.93
C PRO A 174 -3.72 23.63 5.16
N GLU A 175 -4.96 23.19 5.29
CA GLU A 175 -5.75 23.34 6.51
C GLU A 175 -5.61 22.08 7.33
N GLU A 176 -4.96 22.16 8.48
CA GLU A 176 -4.76 21.04 9.38
C GLU A 176 -6.08 20.69 10.07
N VAL A 177 -6.60 19.47 9.81
CA VAL A 177 -7.86 19.01 10.40
C VAL A 177 -7.61 18.15 11.61
N ALA A 178 -6.75 17.12 11.47
CA ALA A 178 -6.46 16.20 12.54
C ALA A 178 -5.14 15.44 12.29
N ALA A 179 -4.58 14.89 13.37
CA ALA A 179 -3.45 13.98 13.31
C ALA A 179 -3.58 12.94 14.40
N TYR A 180 -3.34 11.69 14.04
CA TYR A 180 -3.44 10.54 14.93
C TYR A 180 -2.17 9.70 14.82
N PHE A 181 -1.44 9.59 15.91
CA PHE A 181 -0.25 8.75 16.03
C PHE A 181 -0.48 7.76 17.16
N THR A 182 -0.09 6.51 16.93
CA THR A 182 -0.15 5.44 17.93
C THR A 182 1.18 5.35 18.68
N ASP A 183 1.65 4.19 19.06
CA ASP A 183 2.82 3.93 19.91
C ASP A 183 4.16 4.49 19.38
N SER A 184 4.20 5.10 18.22
CA SER A 184 5.41 5.68 17.63
C SER A 184 5.08 6.89 16.76
N ASP A 185 5.98 7.86 16.73
CA ASP A 185 5.86 9.06 15.89
C ASP A 185 6.04 8.75 14.39
N TYR A 186 6.33 7.49 14.04
CA TYR A 186 6.53 7.02 12.65
C TYR A 186 5.24 6.60 11.96
N ASN A 187 4.32 5.97 12.69
CA ASN A 187 3.08 5.43 12.13
C ASN A 187 1.90 6.27 12.58
N GLY A 188 1.08 6.71 11.63
CA GLY A 188 -0.04 7.57 11.94
C GLY A 188 -0.89 7.95 10.73
N ILE A 189 -1.73 8.93 10.94
CA ILE A 189 -2.69 9.46 9.98
C ILE A 189 -2.66 10.98 10.12
N LEU A 190 -2.45 11.70 9.01
CA LEU A 190 -2.65 13.15 8.91
C LEU A 190 -3.86 13.44 8.04
N VAL A 191 -4.79 14.24 8.53
CA VAL A 191 -5.97 14.69 7.79
C VAL A 191 -5.81 16.16 7.47
N THR A 192 -5.80 16.51 6.19
CA THR A 192 -5.52 17.86 5.69
C THR A 192 -6.55 18.22 4.63
N ASP A 193 -7.22 19.33 4.78
CA ASP A 193 -8.09 19.88 3.75
C ASP A 193 -7.31 20.89 2.90
N VAL A 194 -7.43 20.79 1.57
CA VAL A 194 -6.74 21.68 0.63
C VAL A 194 -7.72 22.18 -0.41
N ALA A 195 -7.73 23.51 -0.64
CA ALA A 195 -8.41 24.12 -1.76
C ALA A 195 -7.59 23.87 -3.03
N THR A 196 -8.17 23.18 -4.01
CA THR A 196 -7.52 22.80 -5.27
C THR A 196 -8.23 23.40 -6.47
N ALA A 197 -7.66 23.22 -7.68
CA ALA A 197 -8.27 23.67 -8.92
C ALA A 197 -9.63 23.00 -9.21
N ILE A 198 -9.94 21.85 -8.61
CA ILE A 198 -11.20 21.11 -8.79
C ILE A 198 -12.12 21.18 -7.54
N GLY A 199 -11.86 22.10 -6.64
CA GLY A 199 -12.59 22.30 -5.40
C GLY A 199 -11.83 21.87 -4.15
N LYS A 200 -12.48 21.94 -2.99
CA LYS A 200 -11.87 21.53 -1.72
C LYS A 200 -11.87 20.00 -1.60
N ILE A 201 -10.72 19.44 -1.26
CA ILE A 201 -10.47 17.99 -1.15
C ILE A 201 -9.86 17.70 0.22
N ARG A 202 -10.30 16.63 0.86
CA ARG A 202 -9.69 16.08 2.05
C ARG A 202 -8.63 15.06 1.68
N PHE A 203 -7.39 15.35 2.07
CA PHE A 203 -6.25 14.44 1.93
C PHE A 203 -6.03 13.70 3.24
N ILE A 204 -5.96 12.38 3.17
CA ILE A 204 -5.62 11.52 4.29
C ILE A 204 -4.29 10.84 3.98
N ASN A 205 -3.22 11.34 4.61
CA ASN A 205 -1.89 10.76 4.51
C ASN A 205 -1.77 9.66 5.58
N THR A 206 -1.45 8.44 5.18
CA THR A 206 -1.41 7.29 6.09
C THR A 206 -0.06 6.61 6.09
N HIS A 207 0.40 6.20 7.27
CA HIS A 207 1.49 5.26 7.44
C HIS A 207 1.06 4.25 8.50
N LEU A 208 0.54 3.11 8.07
CA LEU A 208 0.03 2.09 8.99
C LEU A 208 1.19 1.33 9.64
N ARG A 209 0.88 0.59 10.71
CA ARG A 209 1.87 -0.15 11.50
C ARG A 209 2.73 -1.07 10.64
N SER A 210 4.04 -0.84 10.66
CA SER A 210 5.03 -1.61 9.91
C SER A 210 5.20 -3.03 10.45
N ASN A 211 5.37 -3.99 9.55
CA ASN A 211 5.66 -5.38 9.87
C ASN A 211 7.15 -5.65 10.12
N LYS A 212 8.05 -4.71 9.78
CA LYS A 212 9.50 -4.93 9.79
C LYS A 212 9.92 -6.22 9.02
N ILE A 213 9.22 -6.51 7.91
CA ILE A 213 9.41 -7.74 7.11
C ILE A 213 10.85 -7.87 6.62
N SER A 214 11.49 -6.74 6.26
CA SER A 214 12.90 -6.72 5.84
C SER A 214 13.83 -7.27 6.91
N ASN A 215 13.69 -6.81 8.16
CA ASN A 215 14.50 -7.27 9.29
C ASN A 215 14.20 -8.76 9.62
N MET A 216 12.97 -9.20 9.37
CA MET A 216 12.56 -10.59 9.57
C MET A 216 13.23 -11.54 8.57
N ALA A 217 13.29 -11.17 7.29
CA ALA A 217 13.91 -11.97 6.25
C ALA A 217 15.44 -12.10 6.45
N GLU A 218 16.08 -11.06 6.98
CA GLU A 218 17.52 -11.08 7.33
C GLU A 218 17.76 -11.97 8.55
N GLY A 219 16.90 -11.92 9.57
CA GLY A 219 17.02 -12.73 10.78
C GLY A 219 17.04 -14.23 10.49
N ILE A 220 16.20 -14.74 9.59
CA ILE A 220 16.16 -16.17 9.23
C ILE A 220 17.46 -16.63 8.57
N ARG A 221 18.06 -15.78 7.72
CA ARG A 221 19.29 -16.14 7.01
C ARG A 221 20.51 -16.23 7.92
N GLY A 222 20.47 -15.62 9.09
CA GLY A 222 21.58 -15.59 10.07
C GLY A 222 21.55 -16.76 11.06
N GLU A 223 20.47 -17.56 11.13
CA GLU A 223 20.33 -18.60 12.16
C GLU A 223 21.06 -19.91 11.79
N PRO A 224 21.89 -20.46 12.70
CA PRO A 224 22.78 -21.58 12.39
C PRO A 224 22.09 -22.96 12.38
N SER A 225 20.90 -23.11 12.99
CA SER A 225 20.22 -24.41 13.10
C SER A 225 18.76 -24.36 12.62
N VAL A 226 18.21 -25.52 12.20
CA VAL A 226 16.82 -25.66 11.79
C VAL A 226 15.86 -25.35 12.95
N SER A 227 16.21 -25.74 14.19
CA SER A 227 15.39 -25.45 15.39
C SER A 227 15.30 -23.96 15.66
N ASP A 228 16.42 -23.22 15.51
CA ASP A 228 16.47 -21.79 15.71
C ASP A 228 15.72 -21.05 14.59
N GLN A 229 15.83 -21.51 13.35
CA GLN A 229 15.01 -21.01 12.23
C GLN A 229 13.51 -21.18 12.48
N LEU A 230 13.08 -22.34 12.99
CA LEU A 230 11.66 -22.59 13.32
C LEU A 230 11.18 -21.71 14.48
N SER A 231 12.02 -21.52 15.52
CA SER A 231 11.73 -20.62 16.63
C SER A 231 11.58 -19.17 16.15
N THR A 232 12.53 -18.70 15.34
CA THR A 232 12.52 -17.36 14.73
C THR A 232 11.28 -17.17 13.86
N LEU A 233 10.91 -18.14 13.03
CA LEU A 233 9.67 -18.12 12.28
C LEU A 233 8.43 -18.01 13.19
N GLY A 234 8.37 -18.74 14.29
CA GLY A 234 7.29 -18.67 15.27
C GLY A 234 7.14 -17.25 15.86
N HIS A 235 8.26 -16.64 16.27
CA HIS A 235 8.28 -15.26 16.78
C HIS A 235 7.86 -14.23 15.70
N MET A 236 8.27 -14.44 14.45
CA MET A 236 7.89 -13.62 13.33
C MET A 236 6.38 -13.67 13.07
N PHE A 237 5.79 -14.86 13.02
CA PHE A 237 4.35 -15.02 12.84
C PHE A 237 3.56 -14.37 13.98
N ALA A 238 4.00 -14.55 15.22
CA ALA A 238 3.37 -13.88 16.36
C ALA A 238 3.50 -12.35 16.28
N GLY A 239 4.67 -11.85 15.87
CA GLY A 239 4.91 -10.43 15.60
C GLY A 239 3.99 -9.88 14.51
N TYR A 240 3.89 -10.59 13.39
CA TYR A 240 3.00 -10.24 12.30
C TYR A 240 1.53 -10.19 12.77
N GLY A 241 1.09 -11.18 13.55
CA GLY A 241 -0.25 -11.18 14.13
C GLY A 241 -0.56 -9.97 15.01
N ARG A 242 0.43 -9.45 15.77
CA ARG A 242 0.26 -8.21 16.54
C ARG A 242 0.12 -6.99 15.63
N THR A 243 0.98 -6.86 14.64
CA THR A 243 0.95 -5.69 13.73
C THR A 243 -0.30 -5.66 12.85
N THR A 244 -0.81 -6.82 12.39
CA THR A 244 -2.07 -6.87 11.63
C THR A 244 -3.28 -6.47 12.47
N ARG A 245 -3.29 -6.76 13.78
CA ARG A 245 -4.35 -6.29 14.69
C ARG A 245 -4.33 -4.77 14.83
N GLN A 246 -3.15 -4.19 15.01
CA GLN A 246 -3.00 -2.73 15.08
C GLN A 246 -3.40 -2.05 13.77
N ARG A 247 -3.02 -2.62 12.61
CA ARG A 247 -3.48 -2.11 11.31
C ARG A 247 -4.99 -2.21 11.12
N ALA A 248 -5.63 -3.25 11.64
CA ALA A 248 -7.08 -3.36 11.60
C ALA A 248 -7.76 -2.21 12.35
N GLU A 249 -7.28 -1.86 13.55
CA GLU A 249 -7.77 -0.72 14.34
C GLU A 249 -7.53 0.61 13.61
N GLN A 250 -6.33 0.81 13.05
CA GLN A 250 -6.03 2.00 12.25
C GLN A 250 -6.93 2.09 11.01
N ALA A 251 -7.18 0.98 10.33
CA ALA A 251 -8.05 0.92 9.15
C ALA A 251 -9.51 1.25 9.48
N GLU A 252 -10.03 0.73 10.58
CA GLU A 252 -11.38 1.03 11.08
C GLU A 252 -11.51 2.52 11.42
N HIS A 253 -10.48 3.12 12.01
CA HIS A 253 -10.45 4.56 12.29
C HIS A 253 -10.40 5.39 10.99
N ILE A 254 -9.55 5.03 10.03
CA ILE A 254 -9.49 5.70 8.71
C ILE A 254 -10.85 5.63 8.01
N ARG A 255 -11.54 4.50 8.10
CA ARG A 255 -12.86 4.34 7.52
C ARG A 255 -13.85 5.37 8.06
N LEU A 256 -13.87 5.62 9.35
CA LEU A 256 -14.70 6.66 9.97
C LEU A 256 -14.34 8.05 9.44
N LEU A 257 -13.03 8.39 9.37
CA LEU A 257 -12.57 9.66 8.83
C LEU A 257 -12.97 9.88 7.36
N VAL A 258 -13.01 8.80 6.57
CA VAL A 258 -13.48 8.82 5.18
C VAL A 258 -14.99 9.07 5.15
N ASP A 259 -15.77 8.31 5.91
CA ASP A 259 -17.23 8.37 5.88
C ASP A 259 -17.76 9.73 6.39
N GLU A 260 -17.11 10.31 7.39
CA GLU A 260 -17.45 11.62 8.00
C GLU A 260 -16.93 12.83 7.20
N SER A 261 -16.16 12.61 6.14
CA SER A 261 -15.60 13.73 5.37
C SER A 261 -16.68 14.50 4.61
N PRO A 262 -16.75 15.84 4.80
CA PRO A 262 -17.68 16.69 4.05
C PRO A 262 -17.20 16.97 2.62
N TYR A 263 -15.96 16.59 2.28
CA TYR A 263 -15.34 16.82 0.98
C TYR A 263 -15.00 15.49 0.31
N PRO A 264 -14.82 15.46 -1.02
CA PRO A 264 -14.20 14.32 -1.68
C PRO A 264 -12.85 13.98 -1.03
N VAL A 265 -12.55 12.68 -0.92
CA VAL A 265 -11.36 12.18 -0.24
C VAL A 265 -10.35 11.65 -1.24
N ILE A 266 -9.08 12.03 -1.06
CA ILE A 266 -7.92 11.33 -1.62
C ILE A 266 -7.09 10.82 -0.45
N LEU A 267 -7.06 9.51 -0.30
CA LEU A 267 -6.27 8.83 0.70
C LEU A 267 -5.03 8.25 0.03
N GLY A 268 -3.85 8.54 0.57
CA GLY A 268 -2.59 8.02 0.05
C GLY A 268 -1.60 7.70 1.16
N GLY A 269 -0.70 6.76 0.89
CA GLY A 269 0.37 6.42 1.81
C GLY A 269 0.71 4.94 1.84
N ASP A 270 1.57 4.61 2.81
CA ASP A 270 2.05 3.27 3.08
C ASP A 270 1.10 2.55 4.05
N PHE A 271 0.38 1.54 3.53
CA PHE A 271 -0.51 0.72 4.36
C PHE A 271 0.23 -0.42 5.06
N ASN A 272 1.49 -0.69 4.68
CA ASN A 272 2.23 -1.85 5.16
C ASN A 272 1.47 -3.17 5.02
N ASP A 273 0.51 -3.24 4.10
CA ASP A 273 -0.36 -4.39 3.87
C ASP A 273 -0.77 -4.53 2.39
N VAL A 274 -1.17 -5.73 1.99
CA VAL A 274 -1.47 -6.10 0.59
C VAL A 274 -2.94 -5.89 0.23
N PRO A 275 -3.32 -5.86 -1.09
CA PRO A 275 -4.71 -5.65 -1.52
C PRO A 275 -5.71 -6.72 -1.06
N SER A 276 -5.21 -7.88 -0.64
CA SER A 276 -5.99 -9.00 -0.09
C SER A 276 -6.20 -8.91 1.42
N SER A 277 -5.64 -7.90 2.11
CA SER A 277 -5.71 -7.76 3.56
C SER A 277 -7.05 -7.19 4.05
N TYR A 278 -7.31 -7.38 5.34
CA TYR A 278 -8.42 -6.78 6.06
C TYR A 278 -8.34 -5.24 6.05
N ALA A 279 -7.16 -4.70 6.40
CA ALA A 279 -6.96 -3.26 6.50
C ALA A 279 -7.28 -2.56 5.17
N TYR A 280 -6.70 -3.04 4.07
CA TYR A 280 -7.00 -2.50 2.75
C TYR A 280 -8.51 -2.59 2.41
N ASN A 281 -9.15 -3.73 2.70
CA ASN A 281 -10.55 -3.95 2.33
C ASN A 281 -11.53 -3.10 3.17
N VAL A 282 -11.20 -2.82 4.43
CA VAL A 282 -11.97 -1.93 5.30
C VAL A 282 -11.88 -0.47 4.83
N ILE A 283 -10.68 -0.02 4.50
CA ILE A 283 -10.46 1.36 4.01
C ILE A 283 -11.10 1.56 2.64
N LEU A 284 -10.98 0.57 1.74
CA LEU A 284 -11.61 0.60 0.43
C LEU A 284 -13.13 0.46 0.55
N SER A 285 -13.78 1.48 1.01
CA SER A 285 -15.22 1.57 1.16
C SER A 285 -15.94 1.71 -0.19
N PRO A 286 -17.27 1.61 -0.24
CA PRO A 286 -18.04 1.96 -1.44
C PRO A 286 -17.82 3.41 -1.92
N ARG A 287 -17.35 4.29 -1.01
CA ARG A 287 -17.03 5.69 -1.32
C ARG A 287 -15.71 5.84 -2.07
N LEU A 288 -14.76 4.90 -1.89
CA LEU A 288 -13.42 4.99 -2.47
C LEU A 288 -13.19 3.96 -3.58
N LYS A 289 -12.37 4.31 -4.57
CA LYS A 289 -11.86 3.41 -5.60
C LYS A 289 -10.32 3.39 -5.56
N ASP A 290 -9.75 2.22 -5.83
CA ASP A 290 -8.30 2.05 -5.95
C ASP A 290 -7.83 2.64 -7.28
N ALA A 291 -7.02 3.70 -7.22
CA ALA A 291 -6.52 4.39 -8.40
C ALA A 291 -5.68 3.48 -9.31
N TRP A 292 -4.89 2.55 -8.72
CA TRP A 292 -4.11 1.59 -9.51
C TRP A 292 -4.99 0.59 -10.24
N ALA A 293 -6.04 0.09 -9.60
CA ALA A 293 -6.99 -0.81 -10.26
C ALA A 293 -7.78 -0.12 -11.39
N VAL A 294 -7.94 1.21 -11.32
CA VAL A 294 -8.67 2.01 -12.31
C VAL A 294 -7.79 2.38 -13.50
N ALA A 295 -6.59 2.88 -13.28
CA ALA A 295 -5.75 3.51 -14.31
C ALA A 295 -4.29 3.01 -14.32
N GLY A 296 -3.93 2.05 -13.48
CA GLY A 296 -2.61 1.43 -13.46
C GLY A 296 -2.46 0.29 -14.45
N ALA A 297 -1.27 -0.35 -14.43
CA ALA A 297 -0.97 -1.53 -15.24
C ALA A 297 -0.11 -2.54 -14.45
N GLY A 298 -0.46 -3.82 -14.52
CA GLY A 298 0.26 -4.91 -13.85
C GLY A 298 0.02 -4.98 -12.34
N LEU A 299 0.96 -5.56 -11.61
CA LEU A 299 0.86 -5.78 -10.16
C LEU A 299 0.93 -4.49 -9.33
N GLY A 300 1.56 -3.43 -9.86
CA GLY A 300 1.72 -2.17 -9.13
C GLY A 300 2.63 -2.27 -7.91
N ALA A 301 3.61 -3.17 -7.92
CA ALA A 301 4.50 -3.40 -6.79
C ALA A 301 5.24 -2.12 -6.40
N THR A 302 5.00 -1.63 -5.19
CA THR A 302 5.64 -0.42 -4.66
C THR A 302 6.85 -0.72 -3.79
N PHE A 303 6.89 -1.87 -3.12
CA PHE A 303 8.02 -2.28 -2.30
C PHE A 303 9.09 -2.99 -3.13
N THR A 304 10.33 -2.50 -3.03
CA THR A 304 11.51 -3.00 -3.77
C THR A 304 12.50 -3.76 -2.89
N GLY A 305 12.14 -3.99 -1.62
CA GLY A 305 12.96 -4.70 -0.65
C GLY A 305 13.04 -6.22 -0.88
N PRO A 306 13.45 -7.01 0.16
CA PRO A 306 13.78 -8.45 0.01
C PRO A 306 12.65 -9.35 -0.49
N ILE A 307 11.40 -8.94 -0.36
CA ILE A 307 10.22 -9.65 -0.87
C ILE A 307 9.67 -8.85 -2.05
N PRO A 308 10.07 -9.16 -3.28
CA PRO A 308 9.65 -8.38 -4.43
C PRO A 308 8.15 -8.61 -4.76
N GLY A 309 7.55 -7.63 -5.41
CA GLY A 309 6.19 -7.77 -5.93
C GLY A 309 5.08 -7.34 -4.97
N LEU A 310 5.40 -6.85 -3.78
CA LEU A 310 4.41 -6.34 -2.85
C LEU A 310 3.95 -4.93 -3.25
N ARG A 311 2.64 -4.75 -3.36
CA ARG A 311 2.00 -3.45 -3.42
C ARG A 311 1.47 -3.12 -2.04
N ILE A 312 2.09 -2.16 -1.36
CA ILE A 312 1.78 -1.75 0.01
C ILE A 312 1.53 -0.25 0.14
N ASP A 313 1.84 0.53 -0.91
CA ASP A 313 1.50 1.94 -1.03
C ASP A 313 0.33 2.12 -1.99
N TYR A 314 -0.58 3.03 -1.67
CA TYR A 314 -1.84 3.19 -2.39
C TYR A 314 -2.24 4.64 -2.56
N PHE A 315 -3.07 4.86 -3.60
CA PHE A 315 -4.04 5.93 -3.65
C PHE A 315 -5.45 5.32 -3.72
N LEU A 316 -6.27 5.65 -2.74
CA LEU A 316 -7.70 5.38 -2.73
C LEU A 316 -8.43 6.71 -2.89
N VAL A 317 -9.26 6.83 -3.92
CA VAL A 317 -9.82 8.10 -4.40
C VAL A 317 -11.34 8.05 -4.31
N ASP A 318 -11.95 9.12 -3.82
CA ASP A 318 -13.41 9.28 -3.78
C ASP A 318 -14.03 9.02 -5.16
N THR A 319 -15.15 8.31 -5.18
CA THR A 319 -15.87 8.00 -6.42
C THR A 319 -16.38 9.23 -7.15
N ALA A 320 -16.53 10.36 -6.46
CA ALA A 320 -16.88 11.67 -7.03
C ALA A 320 -15.76 12.32 -7.87
N LEU A 321 -14.53 11.81 -7.78
CA LEU A 321 -13.38 12.27 -8.56
C LEU A 321 -13.05 11.26 -9.66
N GLN A 322 -12.62 11.71 -10.82
CA GLN A 322 -12.16 10.85 -11.91
C GLN A 322 -10.63 10.68 -11.85
N VAL A 323 -10.16 9.44 -11.81
CA VAL A 323 -8.73 9.13 -11.94
C VAL A 323 -8.37 9.13 -13.42
N THR A 324 -7.49 10.03 -13.82
CA THR A 324 -7.05 10.17 -15.21
C THR A 324 -5.72 9.49 -15.47
N ASN A 325 -4.83 9.46 -14.45
CA ASN A 325 -3.53 8.82 -14.56
C ASN A 325 -3.01 8.39 -13.19
N ILE A 326 -2.25 7.29 -13.17
CA ILE A 326 -1.43 6.89 -12.03
C ILE A 326 -0.15 6.23 -12.54
N LYS A 327 0.98 6.58 -11.94
CA LYS A 327 2.27 5.97 -12.27
C LYS A 327 3.16 5.83 -11.04
N GLN A 328 4.08 4.89 -11.13
CA GLN A 328 5.16 4.71 -10.15
C GLN A 328 6.36 5.56 -10.53
N LEU A 329 7.06 6.06 -9.51
CA LEU A 329 8.33 6.75 -9.64
C LEU A 329 9.35 6.04 -8.74
N ASP A 330 10.48 5.66 -9.30
CA ASP A 330 11.57 5.10 -8.50
C ASP A 330 12.22 6.19 -7.65
N SER A 331 12.35 5.92 -6.36
CA SER A 331 13.02 6.81 -5.41
C SER A 331 14.45 6.34 -5.18
N PRO A 332 15.47 7.21 -5.36
CA PRO A 332 16.87 6.79 -5.25
C PRO A 332 17.32 6.51 -3.81
N TRP A 333 16.51 6.82 -2.80
CA TRP A 333 16.84 6.65 -1.37
C TRP A 333 15.90 5.71 -0.63
N SER A 334 14.79 5.31 -1.24
CA SER A 334 13.80 4.49 -0.57
C SER A 334 13.71 3.09 -1.18
N ASP A 335 13.36 2.12 -0.37
CA ASP A 335 12.92 0.79 -0.79
C ASP A 335 11.43 0.77 -1.16
N HIS A 336 10.81 1.96 -1.23
CA HIS A 336 9.47 2.18 -1.77
C HIS A 336 9.52 3.02 -3.05
N ARG A 337 8.68 2.65 -4.02
CA ARG A 337 8.36 3.53 -5.15
C ARG A 337 7.30 4.53 -4.74
N MET A 338 7.49 5.77 -5.13
CA MET A 338 6.45 6.78 -5.00
C MET A 338 5.34 6.55 -6.03
N LEU A 339 4.14 6.98 -5.71
CA LEU A 339 3.02 7.02 -6.64
C LEU A 339 2.72 8.47 -7.02
N LYS A 340 2.50 8.72 -8.32
CA LYS A 340 2.00 10.00 -8.85
C LYS A 340 0.61 9.77 -9.44
N LEU A 341 -0.37 10.48 -8.90
CA LEU A 341 -1.78 10.42 -9.26
C LEU A 341 -2.19 11.72 -9.94
N GLU A 342 -3.04 11.63 -10.96
CA GLU A 342 -3.72 12.76 -11.56
C GLU A 342 -5.24 12.49 -11.52
N VAL A 343 -5.99 13.49 -11.03
CA VAL A 343 -7.45 13.41 -10.91
C VAL A 343 -8.12 14.67 -11.44
N THR A 344 -9.36 14.53 -11.89
CA THR A 344 -10.26 15.62 -12.22
C THR A 344 -11.64 15.37 -11.62
N ARG A 345 -12.57 16.27 -11.86
CA ARG A 345 -13.94 16.16 -11.34
C ARG A 345 -14.90 15.76 -12.43
#